data_1c23148c4b2b332a9161d07134877830
#
_entry.id   1c23148c4b2b332a9161d07134877830
#
_cell.length_a   1.000
_cell.length_b   1.000
_cell.length_c   1.000
_cell.angle_alpha   90.00
_cell.angle_beta   90.00
_cell.angle_gamma   90.00
#
_symmetry.space_group_name_H-M   'P 1'
#
loop_
_entity.id
_entity.type
_entity.pdbx_description
1 polymer ?
#
loop_
_entity_poly.entity_id
_entity_poly.type
_entity_poly.pdbx_seq_one_letter_code
_entity_poly.pdbx_strand_id
1 'polypeptide(L)'
;MDETTFISSRRLWLKSASGVLCGAMVCSLPGCSLGVMFGKMVTGDPMVPAEFKSRTRVDLAKGKHTVLVVCTTPTSVESDLATLKYDLIDGVTRRMKLNGVKVINPDLVATWIDEHSGIGSNPSELARDFEADYIVHIDVEVFGLREPNSLKLLRGHSSGFVRVFKVEEAGTQRQAQNVYSNEFTSSYPKHQPISEQGRTAVTFQKDYVDRVCDQLAQKFYDHRPGTDF
;
A
#
# COMPACT_ATOMS: atom_id res chain seq x y z
N MET A 1 43.43 31.34 69.68
CA MET A 1 42.63 30.19 69.23
C MET A 1 41.59 30.79 68.26
N ASP A 2 41.81 30.45 67.07
CA ASP A 2 41.62 31.24 65.82
C ASP A 2 40.18 31.32 65.35
N GLU A 3 39.68 32.54 65.30
CA GLU A 3 38.37 32.85 64.62
C GLU A 3 38.41 32.91 63.11
N THR A 4 39.55 32.61 62.50
CA THR A 4 39.74 32.79 61.03
C THR A 4 39.37 31.58 60.18
N THR A 5 39.12 30.43 60.76
CA THR A 5 38.78 29.20 59.97
C THR A 5 37.29 29.02 59.66
N PHE A 6 36.38 29.78 60.29
CA PHE A 6 34.92 29.58 60.12
C PHE A 6 34.34 30.37 58.98
N ILE A 7 35.00 31.33 58.38
CA ILE A 7 34.49 32.21 57.33
C ILE A 7 34.75 31.63 55.93
N SER A 8 35.76 30.76 55.82
CA SER A 8 36.10 30.15 54.52
C SER A 8 35.08 29.09 54.02
N SER A 9 34.42 28.42 54.95
CA SER A 9 33.49 27.31 54.61
C SER A 9 32.13 27.78 54.03
N ARG A 10 31.68 29.01 54.37
CA ARG A 10 30.42 29.54 53.88
C ARG A 10 30.48 30.08 52.46
N ARG A 11 31.64 30.45 51.95
CA ARG A 11 31.80 30.99 50.59
C ARG A 11 31.87 29.88 49.50
N LEU A 12 32.27 28.67 49.87
CA LEU A 12 32.30 27.54 48.98
C LEU A 12 30.88 26.95 48.72
N TRP A 13 30.01 27.04 49.75
CA TRP A 13 28.64 26.54 49.64
C TRP A 13 27.74 27.40 48.75
N LEU A 14 27.96 28.73 48.70
CA LEU A 14 27.19 29.62 47.85
C LEU A 14 27.55 29.52 46.37
N LYS A 15 28.75 29.08 46.01
CA LYS A 15 29.16 28.92 44.62
C LYS A 15 28.65 27.61 44.00
N SER A 16 28.43 26.58 44.78
CA SER A 16 27.87 25.31 44.29
C SER A 16 26.34 25.35 44.13
N ALA A 17 25.63 26.16 44.95
CA ALA A 17 24.19 26.30 44.83
C ALA A 17 23.75 27.10 43.59
N SER A 18 24.57 28.04 43.10
CA SER A 18 24.26 28.85 41.91
C SER A 18 24.43 28.09 40.61
N GLY A 19 25.33 27.08 40.57
CA GLY A 19 25.53 26.23 39.38
C GLY A 19 24.44 25.20 39.16
N VAL A 20 23.80 24.72 40.22
CA VAL A 20 22.69 23.72 40.12
C VAL A 20 21.38 24.39 39.72
N LEU A 21 21.15 25.68 40.09
CA LEU A 21 19.91 26.38 39.70
C LEU A 21 19.88 26.75 38.21
N CYS A 22 21.03 27.00 37.57
CA CYS A 22 21.08 27.24 36.11
C CYS A 22 20.91 25.97 35.29
N GLY A 23 21.32 24.80 35.80
CA GLY A 23 21.14 23.52 35.12
C GLY A 23 19.69 22.98 35.06
N ALA A 24 18.88 23.35 36.09
CA ALA A 24 17.52 22.88 36.21
C ALA A 24 16.49 23.69 35.34
N MET A 25 16.86 24.91 34.90
CA MET A 25 15.97 25.80 34.17
C MET A 25 15.98 25.58 32.64
N VAL A 26 16.92 24.77 32.12
CA VAL A 26 17.02 24.43 30.68
C VAL A 26 16.16 23.24 30.30
N CYS A 27 15.68 22.45 31.27
CA CYS A 27 14.87 21.25 31.01
C CYS A 27 13.34 21.49 30.91
N SER A 28 12.87 22.72 31.09
CA SER A 28 11.43 23.04 31.08
C SER A 28 10.93 23.76 29.82
N LEU A 29 11.67 23.71 28.71
CA LEU A 29 11.14 24.15 27.43
C LEU A 29 10.22 23.05 26.85
N PRO A 30 8.98 23.36 26.52
CA PRO A 30 8.08 22.41 25.85
C PRO A 30 8.52 22.24 24.39
N GLY A 31 9.59 21.46 24.18
CA GLY A 31 10.24 21.24 22.90
C GLY A 31 10.01 19.84 22.33
N CYS A 32 8.85 19.19 22.63
CA CYS A 32 8.54 17.89 22.03
C CYS A 32 8.43 17.91 20.49
N SER A 33 8.16 19.06 19.89
CA SER A 33 8.03 19.18 18.43
C SER A 33 9.37 19.16 17.70
N LEU A 34 10.42 19.77 18.27
CA LEU A 34 11.76 19.80 17.66
C LEU A 34 12.43 18.40 17.68
N GLY A 35 12.29 17.65 18.77
CA GLY A 35 12.79 16.29 18.85
C GLY A 35 12.12 15.33 17.86
N VAL A 36 10.81 15.50 17.65
CA VAL A 36 10.07 14.72 16.66
C VAL A 36 10.47 15.13 15.22
N MET A 37 10.67 16.42 14.95
CA MET A 37 11.15 16.88 13.63
C MET A 37 12.58 16.39 13.33
N PHE A 38 13.50 16.46 14.31
CA PHE A 38 14.84 15.90 14.14
C PHE A 38 14.84 14.38 14.01
N GLY A 39 13.99 13.68 14.77
CA GLY A 39 13.79 12.24 14.60
C GLY A 39 13.33 11.86 13.20
N LYS A 40 12.33 12.54 12.66
CA LYS A 40 11.85 12.33 11.27
C LYS A 40 12.93 12.67 10.23
N MET A 41 13.77 13.66 10.47
CA MET A 41 14.85 14.06 9.55
C MET A 41 15.97 13.01 9.46
N VAL A 42 16.21 12.27 10.54
CA VAL A 42 17.29 11.26 10.63
C VAL A 42 16.79 9.86 10.27
N THR A 43 15.58 9.48 10.67
CA THR A 43 15.04 8.13 10.47
C THR A 43 14.11 8.01 9.26
N GLY A 44 13.69 9.14 8.68
CA GLY A 44 12.64 9.17 7.64
C GLY A 44 11.26 8.80 8.19
N ASP A 45 10.25 8.86 7.33
CA ASP A 45 8.92 8.37 7.71
C ASP A 45 8.95 6.84 7.87
N PRO A 46 8.31 6.30 8.92
CA PRO A 46 8.30 4.86 9.16
C PRO A 46 7.66 4.14 7.98
N MET A 47 8.30 3.05 7.54
CA MET A 47 7.73 2.18 6.53
C MET A 47 6.50 1.45 7.08
N VAL A 48 5.41 1.47 6.35
CA VAL A 48 4.23 0.65 6.64
C VAL A 48 4.48 -0.75 6.09
N PRO A 49 4.43 -1.79 6.91
CA PRO A 49 4.64 -3.15 6.43
C PRO A 49 3.49 -3.58 5.53
N ALA A 50 3.80 -4.36 4.50
CA ALA A 50 2.83 -4.96 3.60
C ALA A 50 1.76 -5.72 4.37
N GLU A 51 0.48 -5.51 4.05
CA GLU A 51 -0.62 -6.19 4.73
C GLU A 51 -0.54 -7.71 4.56
N PHE A 52 -0.24 -8.18 3.35
CA PHE A 52 -0.03 -9.60 3.06
C PHE A 52 1.08 -10.20 3.93
N LYS A 53 2.23 -9.54 4.02
CA LYS A 53 3.37 -9.95 4.86
C LYS A 53 2.98 -10.01 6.35
N SER A 54 2.22 -9.04 6.83
CA SER A 54 1.79 -8.98 8.23
C SER A 54 0.87 -10.14 8.60
N ARG A 55 -0.01 -10.56 7.69
CA ARG A 55 -0.97 -11.64 7.91
C ARG A 55 -0.40 -13.04 7.67
N THR A 56 0.42 -13.20 6.61
CA THR A 56 0.93 -14.52 6.18
C THR A 56 2.36 -14.79 6.63
N ARG A 57 3.09 -13.77 7.08
CA ARG A 57 4.53 -13.77 7.37
C ARG A 57 5.40 -14.07 6.15
N VAL A 58 4.85 -14.01 4.94
CA VAL A 58 5.55 -14.18 3.68
C VAL A 58 5.88 -12.81 3.09
N ASP A 59 7.14 -12.58 2.76
CA ASP A 59 7.63 -11.35 2.15
C ASP A 59 7.86 -11.58 0.66
N LEU A 60 6.91 -11.12 -0.16
CA LEU A 60 6.99 -11.28 -1.62
C LEU A 60 8.06 -10.37 -2.25
N ALA A 61 8.35 -9.23 -1.62
CA ALA A 61 9.33 -8.26 -2.12
C ALA A 61 10.79 -8.75 -2.03
N LYS A 62 11.04 -9.88 -1.37
CA LYS A 62 12.38 -10.52 -1.37
C LYS A 62 12.71 -11.30 -2.63
N GLY A 63 11.83 -11.30 -3.63
CA GLY A 63 12.07 -11.93 -4.94
C GLY A 63 12.21 -13.44 -4.95
N LYS A 64 11.90 -14.13 -3.83
CA LYS A 64 12.02 -15.59 -3.71
C LYS A 64 10.86 -16.34 -4.37
N HIS A 65 9.69 -15.70 -4.45
CA HIS A 65 8.47 -16.30 -4.95
C HIS A 65 8.02 -15.62 -6.23
N THR A 66 7.61 -16.41 -7.19
CA THR A 66 7.03 -15.93 -8.44
C THR A 66 5.54 -15.73 -8.26
N VAL A 67 5.04 -14.54 -8.59
CA VAL A 67 3.65 -14.13 -8.40
C VAL A 67 2.96 -13.94 -9.74
N LEU A 68 1.78 -14.53 -9.90
CA LEU A 68 0.85 -14.28 -11.00
C LEU A 68 -0.20 -13.28 -10.51
N VAL A 69 -0.49 -12.24 -11.29
CA VAL A 69 -1.57 -11.28 -11.01
C VAL A 69 -2.66 -11.46 -12.04
N VAL A 70 -3.89 -11.66 -11.58
CA VAL A 70 -5.09 -11.77 -12.43
C VAL A 70 -6.21 -10.89 -11.89
N CYS A 71 -7.10 -10.46 -12.78
CA CYS A 71 -8.23 -9.60 -12.41
C CYS A 71 -9.51 -10.09 -13.08
N THR A 72 -10.60 -10.16 -12.31
CA THR A 72 -11.96 -10.37 -12.81
C THR A 72 -12.81 -9.13 -12.59
N THR A 73 -13.68 -8.85 -13.53
CA THR A 73 -14.62 -7.72 -13.51
C THR A 73 -16.02 -8.21 -13.88
N PRO A 74 -17.09 -7.65 -13.31
CA PRO A 74 -18.45 -8.03 -13.71
C PRO A 74 -18.75 -7.53 -15.13
N THR A 75 -19.63 -8.22 -15.84
CA THR A 75 -20.03 -7.90 -17.23
C THR A 75 -20.52 -6.46 -17.39
N SER A 76 -21.17 -5.90 -16.36
CA SER A 76 -21.61 -4.49 -16.37
C SER A 76 -20.45 -3.50 -16.45
N VAL A 77 -19.31 -3.82 -15.82
CA VAL A 77 -18.09 -3.01 -15.87
C VAL A 77 -17.36 -3.23 -17.20
N GLU A 78 -17.32 -4.46 -17.68
CA GLU A 78 -16.67 -4.78 -18.97
C GLU A 78 -17.35 -4.11 -20.17
N SER A 79 -18.67 -3.92 -20.13
CA SER A 79 -19.39 -3.21 -21.19
C SER A 79 -19.00 -1.73 -21.29
N ASP A 80 -18.69 -1.10 -20.17
CA ASP A 80 -18.37 0.32 -20.10
C ASP A 80 -16.85 0.58 -20.15
N LEU A 81 -16.05 -0.34 -19.62
CA LEU A 81 -14.61 -0.23 -19.44
C LEU A 81 -13.90 -1.55 -19.81
N ALA A 82 -13.95 -1.91 -21.08
CA ALA A 82 -13.47 -3.21 -21.58
C ALA A 82 -11.98 -3.50 -21.28
N THR A 83 -11.15 -2.46 -21.15
CA THR A 83 -9.70 -2.62 -20.85
C THR A 83 -9.37 -2.65 -19.36
N LEU A 84 -10.33 -2.35 -18.48
CA LEU A 84 -10.07 -2.15 -17.06
C LEU A 84 -9.32 -3.31 -16.41
N LYS A 85 -9.72 -4.56 -16.69
CA LYS A 85 -9.07 -5.74 -16.13
C LYS A 85 -7.59 -5.82 -16.51
N TYR A 86 -7.24 -5.49 -17.74
CA TYR A 86 -5.86 -5.49 -18.24
C TYR A 86 -5.06 -4.32 -17.66
N ASP A 87 -5.69 -3.14 -17.56
CA ASP A 87 -5.08 -1.95 -16.96
C ASP A 87 -4.73 -2.20 -15.47
N LEU A 88 -5.61 -2.89 -14.73
CA LEU A 88 -5.37 -3.28 -13.33
C LEU A 88 -4.27 -4.34 -13.22
N ILE A 89 -4.27 -5.37 -14.07
CA ILE A 89 -3.23 -6.40 -14.09
C ILE A 89 -1.86 -5.75 -14.34
N ASP A 90 -1.73 -4.96 -15.41
CA ASP A 90 -0.48 -4.28 -15.76
C ASP A 90 -0.04 -3.31 -14.67
N GLY A 91 -0.96 -2.43 -14.23
CA GLY A 91 -0.65 -1.40 -13.25
C GLY A 91 -0.19 -1.96 -11.90
N VAL A 92 -0.84 -3.01 -11.40
CA VAL A 92 -0.46 -3.68 -10.14
C VAL A 92 0.85 -4.45 -10.33
N THR A 93 0.98 -5.23 -11.41
CA THR A 93 2.19 -6.01 -11.73
C THR A 93 3.42 -5.11 -11.82
N ARG A 94 3.33 -3.99 -12.54
CA ARG A 94 4.42 -3.02 -12.68
C ARG A 94 4.88 -2.48 -11.33
N ARG A 95 3.96 -2.10 -10.44
CA ARG A 95 4.27 -1.58 -9.11
C ARG A 95 4.91 -2.64 -8.21
N MET A 96 4.37 -3.84 -8.22
CA MET A 96 4.95 -4.96 -7.49
C MET A 96 6.39 -5.26 -7.97
N LYS A 97 6.62 -5.26 -9.29
CA LYS A 97 7.95 -5.45 -9.89
C LYS A 97 8.95 -4.37 -9.49
N LEU A 98 8.52 -3.09 -9.51
CA LEU A 98 9.35 -1.96 -9.09
C LEU A 98 9.75 -2.05 -7.61
N ASN A 99 8.95 -2.72 -6.79
CA ASN A 99 9.21 -2.93 -5.36
C ASN A 99 9.80 -4.31 -5.03
N GLY A 100 10.43 -4.97 -6.01
CA GLY A 100 11.24 -6.18 -5.81
C GLY A 100 10.47 -7.49 -5.82
N VAL A 101 9.17 -7.49 -6.11
CA VAL A 101 8.40 -8.72 -6.28
C VAL A 101 8.67 -9.32 -7.66
N LYS A 102 8.98 -10.61 -7.70
CA LYS A 102 9.13 -11.35 -8.96
C LYS A 102 7.75 -11.70 -9.49
N VAL A 103 7.33 -11.05 -10.57
CA VAL A 103 5.98 -11.21 -11.16
C VAL A 103 6.07 -11.77 -12.57
N ILE A 104 5.05 -12.54 -12.96
CA ILE A 104 4.87 -13.04 -14.33
C ILE A 104 4.50 -11.86 -15.24
N ASN A 105 4.95 -11.91 -16.51
CA ASN A 105 4.67 -10.87 -17.48
C ASN A 105 3.15 -10.74 -17.70
N PRO A 106 2.56 -9.55 -17.52
CA PRO A 106 1.14 -9.32 -17.72
C PRO A 106 0.65 -9.62 -19.14
N ASP A 107 1.50 -9.47 -20.17
CA ASP A 107 1.12 -9.79 -21.55
C ASP A 107 0.81 -11.28 -21.74
N LEU A 108 1.56 -12.17 -21.04
CA LEU A 108 1.28 -13.62 -21.07
C LEU A 108 -0.05 -13.93 -20.40
N VAL A 109 -0.37 -13.21 -19.33
CA VAL A 109 -1.64 -13.36 -18.61
C VAL A 109 -2.81 -12.88 -19.48
N ALA A 110 -2.66 -11.74 -20.16
CA ALA A 110 -3.66 -11.20 -21.07
C ALA A 110 -3.94 -12.18 -22.23
N THR A 111 -2.89 -12.71 -22.87
CA THR A 111 -3.02 -13.71 -23.94
C THR A 111 -3.76 -14.96 -23.46
N TRP A 112 -3.39 -15.46 -22.26
CA TRP A 112 -4.06 -16.63 -21.68
C TRP A 112 -5.55 -16.38 -21.42
N ILE A 113 -5.90 -15.19 -20.89
CA ILE A 113 -7.30 -14.79 -20.64
C ILE A 113 -8.10 -14.78 -21.94
N ASP A 114 -7.53 -14.24 -23.01
CA ASP A 114 -8.20 -14.17 -24.32
C ASP A 114 -8.40 -15.55 -24.95
N GLU A 115 -7.41 -16.44 -24.82
CA GLU A 115 -7.47 -17.82 -25.35
C GLU A 115 -8.48 -18.70 -24.60
N HIS A 116 -8.67 -18.46 -23.27
CA HIS A 116 -9.56 -19.26 -22.41
C HIS A 116 -10.93 -18.62 -22.17
N SER A 117 -11.28 -17.57 -22.95
CA SER A 117 -12.55 -16.85 -22.80
C SER A 117 -12.81 -16.28 -21.40
N GLY A 118 -11.74 -15.87 -20.72
CA GLY A 118 -11.78 -15.27 -19.39
C GLY A 118 -11.07 -16.11 -18.32
N ILE A 119 -11.06 -15.57 -17.11
CA ILE A 119 -10.54 -16.27 -15.94
C ILE A 119 -11.68 -17.14 -15.38
N GLY A 120 -11.51 -18.45 -15.44
CA GLY A 120 -12.42 -19.39 -14.80
C GLY A 120 -12.45 -19.18 -13.27
N SER A 121 -13.49 -19.68 -12.63
CA SER A 121 -13.64 -19.59 -11.17
C SER A 121 -12.61 -20.45 -10.40
N ASN A 122 -11.82 -21.26 -11.10
CA ASN A 122 -10.89 -22.21 -10.49
C ASN A 122 -9.42 -21.74 -10.62
N PRO A 123 -8.82 -21.17 -9.55
CA PRO A 123 -7.41 -20.75 -9.56
C PRO A 123 -6.41 -21.89 -9.85
N SER A 124 -6.82 -23.15 -9.70
CA SER A 124 -5.97 -24.31 -9.97
C SER A 124 -5.69 -24.49 -11.47
N GLU A 125 -6.49 -23.93 -12.36
CA GLU A 125 -6.20 -23.91 -13.81
C GLU A 125 -5.02 -23.01 -14.09
N LEU A 126 -5.04 -21.79 -13.52
CA LEU A 126 -3.90 -20.88 -13.59
C LEU A 126 -2.63 -21.46 -12.97
N ALA A 127 -2.77 -22.20 -11.86
CA ALA A 127 -1.63 -22.85 -11.20
C ALA A 127 -0.98 -23.93 -12.08
N ARG A 128 -1.73 -24.59 -12.97
CA ARG A 128 -1.18 -25.59 -13.91
C ARG A 128 -0.44 -24.95 -15.08
N ASP A 129 -0.98 -23.86 -15.60
CA ASP A 129 -0.50 -23.26 -16.86
C ASP A 129 0.64 -22.27 -16.62
N PHE A 130 0.71 -21.70 -15.41
CA PHE A 130 1.77 -20.77 -15.01
C PHE A 130 2.65 -21.33 -13.89
N GLU A 131 3.98 -21.15 -14.02
CA GLU A 131 4.95 -21.50 -12.98
C GLU A 131 4.98 -20.41 -11.87
N ALA A 132 3.83 -20.21 -11.20
CA ALA A 132 3.71 -19.28 -10.09
C ALA A 132 3.70 -20.01 -8.75
N ASP A 133 4.29 -19.39 -7.72
CA ASP A 133 4.19 -19.84 -6.32
C ASP A 133 2.95 -19.24 -5.66
N TYR A 134 2.55 -18.05 -6.09
CA TYR A 134 1.36 -17.35 -5.60
C TYR A 134 0.55 -16.76 -6.75
N ILE A 135 -0.77 -16.81 -6.62
CA ILE A 135 -1.72 -16.19 -7.53
C ILE A 135 -2.44 -15.09 -6.77
N VAL A 136 -2.27 -13.85 -7.17
CA VAL A 136 -3.02 -12.68 -6.68
C VAL A 136 -4.22 -12.49 -7.59
N HIS A 137 -5.40 -12.74 -7.07
CA HIS A 137 -6.66 -12.55 -7.77
C HIS A 137 -7.36 -11.29 -7.26
N ILE A 138 -7.49 -10.31 -8.12
CA ILE A 138 -8.24 -9.07 -7.89
C ILE A 138 -9.65 -9.30 -8.47
N ASP A 139 -10.64 -9.35 -7.58
CA ASP A 139 -12.04 -9.55 -7.96
C ASP A 139 -12.78 -8.23 -7.74
N VAL A 140 -12.99 -7.49 -8.83
CA VAL A 140 -13.68 -6.20 -8.82
C VAL A 140 -15.18 -6.46 -8.88
N GLU A 141 -15.93 -5.98 -7.90
CA GLU A 141 -17.39 -6.10 -7.86
C GLU A 141 -18.08 -4.83 -8.38
N VAL A 142 -17.51 -3.68 -8.03
CA VAL A 142 -18.04 -2.37 -8.44
C VAL A 142 -16.89 -1.52 -8.96
N PHE A 143 -17.13 -0.83 -10.06
CA PHE A 143 -16.23 0.19 -10.58
C PHE A 143 -17.05 1.25 -11.32
N GLY A 144 -16.92 2.50 -10.92
CA GLY A 144 -17.61 3.61 -11.54
C GLY A 144 -16.78 4.89 -11.49
N LEU A 145 -17.03 5.79 -12.44
CA LEU A 145 -16.26 7.03 -12.60
C LEU A 145 -17.10 8.28 -12.36
N ARG A 146 -18.39 8.12 -12.11
CA ARG A 146 -19.32 9.23 -11.94
C ARG A 146 -19.97 9.24 -10.57
N GLU A 147 -20.31 10.43 -10.10
CA GLU A 147 -21.11 10.60 -8.91
C GLU A 147 -22.50 10.00 -9.13
N PRO A 148 -23.06 9.23 -8.18
CA PRO A 148 -24.43 8.76 -8.27
C PRO A 148 -25.41 9.90 -8.58
N ASN A 149 -26.30 9.68 -9.52
CA ASN A 149 -27.31 10.64 -9.98
C ASN A 149 -26.76 11.91 -10.65
N SER A 150 -25.50 11.90 -11.13
CA SER A 150 -24.95 13.04 -11.88
C SER A 150 -24.14 12.58 -13.09
N LEU A 151 -24.50 13.07 -14.28
CA LEU A 151 -23.76 12.81 -15.51
C LEU A 151 -22.54 13.72 -15.71
N LYS A 152 -22.46 14.84 -14.94
CA LYS A 152 -21.45 15.89 -15.13
C LYS A 152 -20.38 15.92 -14.04
N LEU A 153 -20.56 15.12 -13.00
CA LEU A 153 -19.64 15.08 -11.85
C LEU A 153 -18.87 13.77 -11.83
N LEU A 154 -17.56 13.89 -11.80
CA LEU A 154 -16.63 12.77 -11.78
C LEU A 154 -16.28 12.43 -10.32
N ARG A 155 -16.52 11.19 -9.94
CA ARG A 155 -16.05 10.55 -8.72
C ARG A 155 -15.80 9.08 -9.01
N GLY A 156 -14.54 8.66 -8.88
CA GLY A 156 -14.19 7.26 -8.93
C GLY A 156 -14.67 6.55 -7.67
N HIS A 157 -15.27 5.40 -7.84
CA HIS A 157 -15.62 4.49 -6.75
C HIS A 157 -15.41 3.05 -7.21
N SER A 158 -14.78 2.25 -6.38
CA SER A 158 -14.57 0.83 -6.64
C SER A 158 -14.55 0.03 -5.35
N SER A 159 -15.01 -1.20 -5.44
CA SER A 159 -14.94 -2.17 -4.36
C SER A 159 -14.79 -3.58 -4.90
N GLY A 160 -14.34 -4.48 -4.04
CA GLY A 160 -14.14 -5.88 -4.39
C GLY A 160 -13.22 -6.58 -3.41
N PHE A 161 -12.64 -7.69 -3.84
CA PHE A 161 -11.78 -8.52 -3.02
C PHE A 161 -10.41 -8.71 -3.67
N VAL A 162 -9.39 -8.80 -2.81
CA VAL A 162 -8.07 -9.28 -3.19
C VAL A 162 -7.87 -10.61 -2.48
N ARG A 163 -7.76 -11.68 -3.26
CA ARG A 163 -7.48 -13.03 -2.75
C ARG A 163 -6.10 -13.47 -3.20
N VAL A 164 -5.38 -14.15 -2.33
CA VAL A 164 -4.10 -14.74 -2.70
C VAL A 164 -4.15 -16.23 -2.46
N PHE A 165 -3.79 -16.96 -3.51
CA PHE A 165 -3.70 -18.41 -3.47
C PHE A 165 -2.23 -18.81 -3.49
N LYS A 166 -1.83 -19.66 -2.56
CA LYS A 166 -0.55 -20.35 -2.59
C LYS A 166 -0.67 -21.58 -3.47
N VAL A 167 0.27 -21.76 -4.38
CA VAL A 167 0.32 -22.94 -5.24
C VAL A 167 1.19 -23.98 -4.57
N GLU A 168 0.65 -25.18 -4.38
CA GLU A 168 1.35 -26.33 -3.81
C GLU A 168 1.29 -27.52 -4.76
N GLU A 169 2.35 -28.31 -4.76
CA GLU A 169 2.38 -29.57 -5.48
C GLU A 169 1.68 -30.65 -4.66
N ALA A 170 0.53 -31.14 -5.14
CA ALA A 170 -0.21 -32.23 -4.55
C ALA A 170 -0.10 -33.48 -5.47
N GLY A 171 0.92 -34.29 -5.27
CA GLY A 171 1.24 -35.40 -6.15
C GLY A 171 1.67 -34.96 -7.54
N THR A 172 0.89 -35.28 -8.58
CA THR A 172 1.15 -34.88 -9.97
C THR A 172 0.41 -33.61 -10.39
N GLN A 173 -0.37 -33.00 -9.51
CA GLN A 173 -1.17 -31.82 -9.82
C GLN A 173 -0.76 -30.63 -8.95
N ARG A 174 -0.79 -29.44 -9.53
CA ARG A 174 -0.63 -28.19 -8.82
C ARG A 174 -2.00 -27.71 -8.35
N GLN A 175 -2.12 -27.39 -7.07
CA GLN A 175 -3.35 -26.94 -6.45
C GLN A 175 -3.15 -25.55 -5.83
N ALA A 176 -4.18 -24.71 -5.94
CA ALA A 176 -4.19 -23.36 -5.40
C ALA A 176 -5.02 -23.31 -4.13
N GLN A 177 -4.38 -23.00 -2.99
CA GLN A 177 -5.02 -22.84 -1.68
C GLN A 177 -5.11 -21.38 -1.31
N ASN A 178 -6.30 -20.90 -0.92
CA ASN A 178 -6.47 -19.52 -0.44
C ASN A 178 -5.75 -19.32 0.90
N VAL A 179 -4.80 -18.38 0.94
CA VAL A 179 -4.01 -18.04 2.13
C VAL A 179 -4.25 -16.60 2.61
N TYR A 180 -4.92 -15.78 1.80
CA TYR A 180 -5.22 -14.40 2.14
C TYR A 180 -6.46 -13.94 1.39
N SER A 181 -7.34 -13.23 2.08
CA SER A 181 -8.50 -12.55 1.51
C SER A 181 -8.70 -11.22 2.21
N ASN A 182 -8.86 -10.16 1.45
CA ASN A 182 -9.16 -8.83 1.97
C ASN A 182 -10.08 -8.08 1.03
N GLU A 183 -11.04 -7.40 1.59
CA GLU A 183 -11.89 -6.44 0.87
C GLU A 183 -11.11 -5.15 0.60
N PHE A 184 -11.38 -4.52 -0.52
CA PHE A 184 -10.90 -3.17 -0.81
C PHE A 184 -12.06 -2.27 -1.21
N THR A 185 -11.95 -1.02 -0.81
CA THR A 185 -12.84 0.06 -1.24
C THR A 185 -11.99 1.26 -1.58
N SER A 186 -12.27 1.90 -2.71
CA SER A 186 -11.60 3.12 -3.14
C SER A 186 -12.61 4.17 -3.55
N SER A 187 -12.36 5.42 -3.19
CA SER A 187 -13.16 6.57 -3.63
C SER A 187 -12.26 7.78 -3.84
N TYR A 188 -12.38 8.41 -5.01
CA TYR A 188 -11.62 9.60 -5.37
C TYR A 188 -12.44 10.54 -6.24
N PRO A 189 -12.43 11.84 -5.95
CA PRO A 189 -11.94 12.48 -4.74
C PRO A 189 -12.79 12.12 -3.51
N LYS A 190 -12.17 12.17 -2.30
CA LYS A 190 -12.85 11.80 -1.05
C LYS A 190 -13.96 12.78 -0.65
N HIS A 191 -13.82 14.07 -0.97
CA HIS A 191 -14.71 15.10 -0.46
C HIS A 191 -15.70 15.60 -1.53
N GLN A 192 -15.24 16.35 -2.52
CA GLN A 192 -16.11 16.93 -3.54
C GLN A 192 -15.80 16.33 -4.91
N PRO A 193 -16.85 15.90 -5.67
CA PRO A 193 -16.66 15.40 -7.03
C PRO A 193 -16.13 16.52 -7.94
N ILE A 194 -15.41 16.13 -8.99
CA ILE A 194 -14.80 17.04 -9.96
C ILE A 194 -15.79 17.29 -11.10
N SER A 195 -15.94 18.54 -11.50
CA SER A 195 -16.73 18.85 -12.70
C SER A 195 -16.00 18.40 -13.97
N GLU A 196 -16.72 17.77 -14.89
CA GLU A 196 -16.20 17.36 -16.20
C GLU A 196 -15.71 18.54 -17.06
N GLN A 197 -16.14 19.77 -16.74
CA GLN A 197 -15.61 20.99 -17.39
C GLN A 197 -14.16 21.29 -17.01
N GLY A 198 -13.72 20.87 -15.83
CA GLY A 198 -12.34 21.08 -15.35
C GLY A 198 -11.38 19.94 -15.67
N ARG A 199 -11.90 18.76 -16.02
CA ARG A 199 -11.08 17.57 -16.29
C ARG A 199 -11.84 16.59 -17.17
N THR A 200 -11.21 16.11 -18.24
CA THR A 200 -11.87 15.15 -19.13
C THR A 200 -12.09 13.80 -18.42
N ALA A 201 -13.19 13.12 -18.78
CA ALA A 201 -13.51 11.81 -18.20
C ALA A 201 -12.37 10.79 -18.42
N VAL A 202 -11.72 10.83 -19.59
CA VAL A 202 -10.59 9.93 -19.93
C VAL A 202 -9.38 10.16 -19.02
N THR A 203 -9.00 11.43 -18.81
CA THR A 203 -7.88 11.76 -17.91
C THR A 203 -8.21 11.35 -16.48
N PHE A 204 -9.44 11.60 -16.04
CA PHE A 204 -9.90 11.22 -14.72
C PHE A 204 -9.89 9.68 -14.54
N GLN A 205 -10.37 8.93 -15.54
CA GLN A 205 -10.33 7.46 -15.51
C GLN A 205 -8.91 6.94 -15.31
N LYS A 206 -7.96 7.43 -16.12
CA LYS A 206 -6.55 7.03 -16.02
C LYS A 206 -5.99 7.27 -14.61
N ASP A 207 -6.23 8.45 -14.05
CA ASP A 207 -5.73 8.80 -12.72
C ASP A 207 -6.41 7.99 -11.62
N TYR A 208 -7.68 7.67 -11.80
CA TYR A 208 -8.39 6.85 -10.83
C TYR A 208 -7.92 5.39 -10.86
N VAL A 209 -7.79 4.80 -12.05
CA VAL A 209 -7.22 3.46 -12.21
C VAL A 209 -5.82 3.39 -11.62
N ASP A 210 -4.99 4.41 -11.85
CA ASP A 210 -3.62 4.48 -11.32
C ASP A 210 -3.60 4.46 -9.78
N ARG A 211 -4.52 5.21 -9.12
CA ARG A 211 -4.70 5.19 -7.66
C ARG A 211 -5.17 3.84 -7.13
N VAL A 212 -6.11 3.20 -7.81
CA VAL A 212 -6.57 1.86 -7.43
C VAL A 212 -5.43 0.86 -7.54
N CYS A 213 -4.61 0.93 -8.60
CA CYS A 213 -3.41 0.11 -8.74
C CYS A 213 -2.41 0.32 -7.60
N ASP A 214 -2.17 1.58 -7.19
CA ASP A 214 -1.30 1.89 -6.03
C ASP A 214 -1.84 1.25 -4.76
N GLN A 215 -3.11 1.47 -4.45
CA GLN A 215 -3.76 0.93 -3.25
C GLN A 215 -3.71 -0.61 -3.20
N LEU A 216 -3.95 -1.27 -4.33
CA LEU A 216 -3.91 -2.73 -4.41
C LEU A 216 -2.50 -3.28 -4.30
N ALA A 217 -1.53 -2.67 -4.99
CA ALA A 217 -0.15 -3.13 -5.02
C ALA A 217 0.56 -2.96 -3.66
N GLN A 218 0.27 -1.86 -2.93
CA GLN A 218 0.83 -1.59 -1.60
C GLN A 218 0.51 -2.68 -0.56
N LYS A 219 -0.48 -3.50 -0.80
CA LYS A 219 -0.77 -4.67 0.06
C LYS A 219 0.36 -5.72 0.04
N PHE A 220 1.26 -5.70 -0.95
CA PHE A 220 2.25 -6.75 -1.20
C PHE A 220 3.71 -6.35 -0.95
N TYR A 221 4.00 -5.08 -0.68
CA TYR A 221 5.34 -4.59 -0.35
C TYR A 221 5.30 -3.49 0.71
N ASP A 222 6.39 -3.36 1.46
CA ASP A 222 6.52 -2.32 2.47
C ASP A 222 6.60 -0.95 1.77
N HIS A 223 5.79 0.02 2.19
CA HIS A 223 5.67 1.33 1.56
C HIS A 223 5.69 2.47 2.58
N ARG A 224 5.90 3.70 2.11
CA ARG A 224 5.83 4.90 2.96
C ARG A 224 4.39 5.41 3.01
N PRO A 225 3.90 5.83 4.19
CA PRO A 225 2.58 6.47 4.27
C PRO A 225 2.61 7.81 3.53
N GLY A 226 1.50 8.17 2.88
CA GLY A 226 1.37 9.47 2.19
C GLY A 226 1.91 9.51 0.76
N THR A 227 2.25 8.39 0.16
CA THR A 227 2.46 8.28 -1.29
C THR A 227 1.16 8.18 -2.08
N ASP A 228 0.01 8.27 -1.40
CA ASP A 228 -1.32 8.34 -2.01
C ASP A 228 -1.52 9.75 -2.59
N PHE A 229 -1.25 9.91 -3.87
CA PHE A 229 -1.49 11.16 -4.63
C PHE A 229 -2.94 11.33 -5.04
#